data_5f3e82563a56dd89bdd9e070f1d631dc
#
_entry.id   5f3e82563a56dd89bdd9e070f1d631dc
#
_cell.length_a   1.000
_cell.length_b   1.000
_cell.length_c   1.000
_cell.angle_alpha   90.00
_cell.angle_beta   90.00
_cell.angle_gamma   90.00
#
_symmetry.space_group_name_H-M   'P 1'
#
loop_
_entity.id
_entity.type
_entity.pdbx_description
1 polymer ?
#
loop_
_entity_poly.entity_id
_entity_poly.type
_entity_poly.pdbx_seq_one_letter_code
_entity_poly.pdbx_strand_id
1 'polypeptide(L)'
;MRRKRREKDDRMENISMSRRNGVIYCNRCGSPICTEGEAGKSSFLTICKEWGYFSERKDGTVHRMDLCESCYDAWVRTFAIAPEVEQKTELI
;
A
#
# COMPACT_ATOMS: atom_id res chain seq x y z
N MET A 1 14.01 -3.68 -25.48
CA MET A 1 13.46 -3.74 -25.31
C MET A 1 12.94 -3.61 -24.88
N ARG A 2 13.07 -3.58 -24.70
CA ARG A 2 12.41 -3.54 -24.27
C ARG A 2 11.91 -3.24 -23.77
N ARG A 3 12.03 -3.24 -23.58
CA ARG A 3 11.33 -2.97 -23.08
C ARG A 3 10.62 -2.71 -22.83
N LYS A 4 10.55 -2.79 -22.81
CA LYS A 4 9.65 -2.49 -22.54
C LYS A 4 9.03 -2.47 -22.07
N ARG A 5 9.20 -2.70 -22.11
CA ARG A 5 8.38 -2.65 -21.55
C ARG A 5 8.07 -2.20 -20.85
N ARG A 6 8.26 -2.07 -20.84
CA ARG A 6 7.76 -1.65 -20.09
C ARG A 6 7.23 -0.84 -20.04
N GLU A 7 7.12 -0.55 -20.40
CA GLU A 7 6.45 0.16 -20.24
C GLU A 7 5.53 0.23 -20.16
N LYS A 8 5.22 0.04 -20.41
CA LYS A 8 4.16 0.04 -20.29
C LYS A 8 3.42 -0.14 -19.34
N ASP A 9 3.49 -0.42 -18.85
CA ASP A 9 2.94 -0.39 -17.78
C ASP A 9 2.70 0.87 -17.27
N ASP A 10 3.12 1.85 -17.76
CA ASP A 10 3.01 3.08 -17.25
C ASP A 10 1.71 3.60 -17.14
N ARG A 11 0.80 3.32 -17.93
CA ARG A 11 -0.45 3.83 -17.78
C ARG A 11 -1.09 3.42 -16.62
N MET A 12 -0.63 2.40 -16.05
CA MET A 12 -1.19 1.94 -14.88
C MET A 12 -0.94 2.81 -13.77
N GLU A 13 -0.02 3.71 -13.89
CA GLU A 13 0.27 4.52 -12.80
C GLU A 13 -0.79 5.38 -12.36
N ASN A 14 -1.73 5.74 -13.16
CA ASN A 14 -2.75 6.63 -12.75
C ASN A 14 -3.90 5.96 -12.09
N ILE A 15 -3.83 4.66 -11.90
CA ILE A 15 -4.92 3.92 -11.31
C ILE A 15 -4.40 3.16 -10.15
N SER A 16 -5.03 3.28 -9.01
CA SER A 16 -4.59 2.52 -7.87
C SER A 16 -4.91 1.08 -8.13
N MET A 17 -3.90 0.25 -8.14
CA MET A 17 -4.09 -1.15 -8.42
C MET A 17 -4.80 -1.86 -7.30
N SER A 18 -4.85 -1.26 -6.12
CA SER A 18 -5.50 -1.89 -5.00
C SER A 18 -6.95 -1.45 -4.86
N ARG A 19 -7.43 -0.51 -5.67
CA ARG A 19 -8.80 -0.04 -5.55
C ARG A 19 -9.48 -0.08 -6.88
N ARG A 20 -10.43 -0.98 -7.04
CA ARG A 20 -11.12 -1.14 -8.29
C ARG A 20 -12.58 -1.41 -8.04
N ASN A 21 -13.43 -0.76 -8.81
CA ASN A 21 -14.87 -1.00 -8.76
C ASN A 21 -15.42 -0.79 -7.36
N GLY A 22 -14.88 0.19 -6.63
CA GLY A 22 -15.39 0.49 -5.30
C GLY A 22 -14.92 -0.46 -4.22
N VAL A 23 -13.98 -1.34 -4.52
CA VAL A 23 -13.48 -2.31 -3.55
C VAL A 23 -11.99 -2.08 -3.37
N ILE A 24 -11.51 -2.16 -2.13
CA ILE A 24 -10.11 -2.02 -1.82
C ILE A 24 -9.53 -3.41 -1.64
N TYR A 25 -8.48 -3.70 -2.37
CA TYR A 25 -7.82 -5.00 -2.32
C TYR A 25 -6.44 -4.86 -1.69
N CYS A 26 -5.97 -5.90 -1.07
CA CYS A 26 -4.63 -5.91 -0.50
C CYS A 26 -3.60 -6.06 -1.60
N ASN A 27 -2.62 -5.17 -1.64
CA ASN A 27 -1.59 -5.26 -2.67
C ASN A 27 -0.70 -6.48 -2.50
N ARG A 28 -0.61 -7.02 -1.28
CA ARG A 28 0.29 -8.12 -1.07
C ARG A 28 -0.37 -9.46 -1.35
N CYS A 29 -1.56 -9.71 -0.85
CA CYS A 29 -2.19 -11.02 -1.05
C CYS A 29 -3.30 -11.01 -2.08
N GLY A 30 -3.75 -9.83 -2.50
CA GLY A 30 -4.75 -9.75 -3.54
C GLY A 30 -6.18 -9.92 -3.09
N SER A 31 -6.40 -10.15 -1.81
CA SER A 31 -7.75 -10.38 -1.33
C SER A 31 -8.49 -9.07 -1.12
N PRO A 32 -9.81 -9.07 -1.27
CA PRO A 32 -10.55 -7.85 -0.99
C PRO A 32 -10.54 -7.56 0.50
N ILE A 33 -10.43 -6.29 0.85
CA ILE A 33 -10.41 -5.86 2.22
C ILE A 33 -11.78 -5.34 2.63
N CYS A 34 -12.31 -4.40 1.85
CA CYS A 34 -13.60 -3.79 2.17
C CYS A 34 -14.03 -2.95 0.99
N THR A 35 -15.24 -2.42 1.03
CA THR A 35 -15.64 -1.47 0.00
C THR A 35 -15.11 -0.11 0.41
N GLU A 36 -15.00 0.78 -0.54
CA GLU A 36 -14.48 2.10 -0.24
C GLU A 36 -15.41 2.84 0.71
N GLY A 37 -16.68 2.55 0.67
CA GLY A 37 -17.60 3.21 1.58
C GLY A 37 -17.43 2.77 3.02
N GLU A 38 -16.80 1.63 3.24
CA GLU A 38 -16.59 1.13 4.58
C GLU A 38 -15.18 1.25 5.06
N ALA A 39 -14.36 2.00 4.34
CA ALA A 39 -12.94 2.07 4.67
C ALA A 39 -12.71 2.59 6.08
N GLY A 40 -13.54 3.50 6.54
CA GLY A 40 -13.33 4.05 7.86
C GLY A 40 -13.66 3.10 8.98
N LYS A 41 -14.29 1.95 8.67
CA LYS A 41 -14.64 0.98 9.68
C LYS A 41 -13.82 -0.29 9.59
N SER A 42 -12.86 -0.32 8.71
CA SER A 42 -12.07 -1.53 8.49
C SER A 42 -10.64 -1.33 8.94
N SER A 43 -10.02 -2.40 9.37
CA SER A 43 -8.63 -2.35 9.83
C SER A 43 -7.72 -2.72 8.69
N PHE A 44 -7.04 -1.76 8.14
CA PHE A 44 -6.07 -2.04 7.10
C PHE A 44 -5.13 -0.85 7.03
N LEU A 45 -4.01 -1.03 6.35
CA LEU A 45 -2.97 -0.01 6.27
C LEU A 45 -2.92 0.56 4.88
N THR A 46 -2.87 1.86 4.76
CA THR A 46 -2.65 2.51 3.48
C THR A 46 -1.31 3.22 3.55
N ILE A 47 -0.46 2.96 2.57
CA ILE A 47 0.83 3.60 2.48
C ILE A 47 0.82 4.46 1.25
N CYS A 48 1.26 5.70 1.40
CA CYS A 48 1.37 6.61 0.28
C CYS A 48 2.67 7.36 0.46
N LYS A 49 3.61 7.13 -0.45
CA LYS A 49 4.93 7.74 -0.34
C LYS A 49 5.26 8.48 -1.60
N GLU A 50 5.61 9.75 -1.45
CA GLU A 50 6.06 10.54 -2.56
C GLU A 50 7.58 10.58 -2.49
N TRP A 51 8.24 10.13 -3.54
CA TRP A 51 9.70 10.05 -3.57
C TRP A 51 10.25 11.33 -4.13
N GLY A 52 11.26 11.88 -3.46
CA GLY A 52 11.81 13.15 -3.86
C GLY A 52 13.09 13.02 -4.65
N TYR A 53 13.80 14.13 -4.76
CA TYR A 53 14.98 14.19 -5.57
C TYR A 53 16.05 13.23 -5.16
N PHE A 54 16.15 12.89 -3.89
CA PHE A 54 17.27 12.09 -3.45
C PHE A 54 16.98 10.60 -3.49
N SER A 55 15.85 10.19 -4.03
CA SER A 55 15.65 8.79 -4.21
C SER A 55 16.50 8.34 -5.36
N GLU A 56 16.81 7.07 -5.43
CA GLU A 56 17.71 6.60 -6.45
C GLU A 56 17.09 6.56 -7.80
N ARG A 57 15.89 6.09 -7.92
CA ARG A 57 15.28 5.96 -9.21
C ARG A 57 13.83 6.32 -9.20
N LYS A 58 13.32 6.76 -8.10
CA LYS A 58 11.89 6.94 -7.97
C LYS A 58 11.49 8.39 -7.83
N ASP A 59 12.45 9.32 -7.99
CA ASP A 59 12.11 10.70 -7.75
C ASP A 59 11.00 11.14 -8.69
N GLY A 60 10.07 11.89 -8.18
CA GLY A 60 8.94 12.33 -8.94
C GLY A 60 7.79 11.37 -8.98
N THR A 61 7.87 10.25 -8.26
CA THR A 61 6.79 9.28 -8.29
C THR A 61 6.12 9.19 -6.94
N VAL A 62 4.89 8.71 -6.95
CA VAL A 62 4.14 8.49 -5.73
C VAL A 62 3.73 7.02 -5.73
N HIS A 63 4.05 6.33 -4.66
CA HIS A 63 3.70 4.91 -4.54
C HIS A 63 2.59 4.77 -3.52
N ARG A 64 1.52 4.11 -3.89
CA ARG A 64 0.39 3.89 -3.00
C ARG A 64 0.09 2.42 -2.92
N MET A 65 -0.25 1.96 -1.75
CA MET A 65 -0.64 0.57 -1.60
C MET A 65 -1.51 0.40 -0.39
N ASP A 66 -2.29 -0.67 -0.37
CA ASP A 66 -3.12 -1.02 0.76
C ASP A 66 -2.74 -2.42 1.19
N LEU A 67 -2.72 -2.67 2.49
CA LEU A 67 -2.38 -3.97 3.03
C LEU A 67 -3.42 -4.36 4.06
N CYS A 68 -3.90 -5.58 3.99
CA CYS A 68 -4.80 -6.06 5.02
C CYS A 68 -4.02 -6.30 6.30
N GLU A 69 -4.74 -6.42 7.41
CA GLU A 69 -4.07 -6.49 8.69
C GLU A 69 -3.16 -7.71 8.80
N SER A 70 -3.60 -8.86 8.30
CA SER A 70 -2.76 -10.04 8.40
C SER A 70 -1.50 -9.92 7.55
N CYS A 71 -1.59 -9.24 6.41
CA CYS A 71 -0.39 -9.02 5.60
C CYS A 71 0.54 -8.03 6.27
N TYR A 72 -0.01 -7.03 6.95
CA TYR A 72 0.82 -6.12 7.71
C TYR A 72 1.58 -6.89 8.80
N ASP A 73 0.88 -7.76 9.52
CA ASP A 73 1.53 -8.52 10.58
C ASP A 73 2.63 -9.42 10.03
N ALA A 74 2.38 -10.07 8.90
CA ALA A 74 3.39 -10.93 8.31
C ALA A 74 4.58 -10.12 7.83
N TRP A 75 4.32 -8.93 7.32
CA TRP A 75 5.37 -8.10 6.78
C TRP A 75 6.29 -7.61 7.90
N VAL A 76 5.73 -7.08 8.99
CA VAL A 76 6.59 -6.54 10.02
C VAL A 76 7.40 -7.62 10.71
N ARG A 77 6.95 -8.86 10.66
CA ARG A 77 7.74 -9.93 11.24
C ARG A 77 9.02 -10.20 10.47
N THR A 78 9.13 -9.68 9.25
CA THR A 78 10.36 -9.87 8.49
C THR A 78 11.35 -8.74 8.76
N PHE A 79 11.01 -7.76 9.56
CA PHE A 79 11.88 -6.62 9.79
C PHE A 79 13.01 -7.00 10.73
N ALA A 80 14.19 -6.49 10.47
CA ALA A 80 15.31 -6.71 11.37
C ALA A 80 15.07 -6.01 12.71
N ILE A 81 14.37 -4.87 12.67
CA ILE A 81 14.06 -4.15 13.88
C ILE A 81 12.57 -3.94 13.89
N ALA A 82 11.91 -4.44 14.91
CA ALA A 82 10.46 -4.38 14.99
C ALA A 82 9.99 -2.94 15.13
N PRO A 83 8.79 -2.63 14.65
CA PRO A 83 8.27 -1.28 14.82
C PRO A 83 7.99 -1.00 16.28
N GLU A 84 8.05 0.27 16.62
CA GLU A 84 7.72 0.66 17.97
C GLU A 84 6.21 0.59 18.13
N VAL A 85 5.74 -0.05 19.20
CA VAL A 85 4.32 -0.19 19.46
C VAL A 85 4.00 0.47 20.77
N GLU A 86 3.03 1.37 20.73
CA GLU A 86 2.68 2.09 21.92
C GLU A 86 1.24 1.79 22.24
N GLN A 87 0.94 1.45 23.48
CA GLN A 87 -0.41 1.13 23.89
C GLN A 87 -1.11 2.41 24.26
N LYS A 88 -2.19 2.73 23.58
CA LYS A 88 -2.92 3.92 23.93
C LYS A 88 -3.91 3.59 25.01
N THR A 89 -3.97 4.45 26.01
CA THR A 89 -4.84 4.18 27.12
C THR A 89 -6.20 4.83 26.96
N GLU A 90 -6.36 5.69 25.98
CA GLU A 90 -7.62 6.29 25.79
C GLU A 90 -8.24 5.81 24.57
N LEU A 91 -8.75 4.65 24.57
CA LEU A 91 -9.35 4.12 23.45
C LEU A 91 -10.74 4.36 23.48
N ILE A 92 -11.37 5.11 23.31
CA ILE A 92 -12.71 5.21 23.45
C ILE A 92 -13.51 5.16 22.28
#